data_44b6af918894c30a1f754fae9c8cab6d
#
_entry.id   44b6af918894c30a1f754fae9c8cab6d
#
_cell.length_a   1.000
_cell.length_b   1.000
_cell.length_c   1.000
_cell.angle_alpha   90.00
_cell.angle_beta   90.00
_cell.angle_gamma   90.00
#
_symmetry.space_group_name_H-M   'P 1'
#
loop_
_entity.id
_entity.type
_entity.pdbx_description
1 polymer ?
#
loop_
_entity_poly.entity_id
_entity_poly.type
_entity_poly.pdbx_seq_one_letter_code
_entity_poly.pdbx_strand_id
1 'polypeptide(L)' 'MGKKVDANDLVGAHEIAQRLGVARPQVVHEWRKRHADFPEPVATLKTALIWDWRDIERWARDSGRI' A
#
# COMPACT_ATOMS: atom_id res chain seq x y z
N MET A 1 -11.18 -11.91 -14.92
CA MET A 1 -9.76 -11.77 -15.14
C MET A 1 -9.15 -10.81 -14.16
N GLY A 2 -8.10 -11.22 -13.50
CA GLY A 2 -7.48 -10.40 -12.50
C GLY A 2 -6.64 -9.27 -13.10
N LYS A 3 -6.35 -8.29 -12.28
CA LYS A 3 -5.47 -7.20 -12.60
C LYS A 3 -4.04 -7.73 -12.76
N LYS A 4 -3.39 -7.32 -13.82
CA LYS A 4 -2.01 -7.70 -14.06
C LYS A 4 -1.10 -6.75 -13.31
N VAL A 5 -0.33 -7.25 -12.36
CA VAL A 5 0.55 -6.44 -11.53
C VAL A 5 1.99 -6.88 -11.77
N ASP A 6 2.84 -5.91 -12.07
CA ASP A 6 4.28 -6.16 -12.22
C ASP A 6 4.84 -6.54 -10.86
N ALA A 7 5.73 -7.54 -10.82
CA ALA A 7 6.34 -7.98 -9.56
C ALA A 7 7.07 -6.83 -8.85
N ASN A 8 7.60 -5.88 -9.60
CA ASN A 8 8.28 -4.71 -9.02
C ASN A 8 7.32 -3.75 -8.34
N ASP A 9 6.03 -3.87 -8.61
CA ASP A 9 4.99 -3.04 -8.00
C ASP A 9 4.30 -3.73 -6.83
N LEU A 10 4.69 -4.95 -6.50
CA LEU A 10 4.14 -5.64 -5.34
C LEU A 10 4.87 -5.19 -4.09
N VAL A 11 4.13 -4.61 -3.14
CA VAL A 11 4.73 -4.05 -1.93
C VAL A 11 3.97 -4.48 -0.69
N GLY A 12 4.71 -4.75 0.37
CA GLY A 12 4.13 -4.93 1.70
C GLY A 12 4.13 -3.61 2.46
N ALA A 13 3.61 -3.64 3.70
CA ALA A 13 3.55 -2.43 4.52
C ALA A 13 4.93 -1.83 4.76
N HIS A 14 5.95 -2.67 4.91
CA HIS A 14 7.31 -2.21 5.15
C HIS A 14 7.85 -1.41 3.97
N GLU A 15 7.67 -1.94 2.76
CA GLU A 15 8.11 -1.25 1.54
C GLU A 15 7.35 0.04 1.31
N ILE A 16 6.04 0.03 1.59
CA ILE A 16 5.23 1.24 1.48
C ILE A 16 5.76 2.32 2.42
N ALA A 17 6.04 1.94 3.66
CA ALA A 17 6.57 2.88 4.65
C ALA A 17 7.89 3.49 4.18
N GLN A 18 8.78 2.66 3.65
CA GLN A 18 10.07 3.13 3.14
C GLN A 18 9.90 4.11 1.97
N ARG A 19 9.04 3.77 1.02
CA ARG A 19 8.85 4.59 -0.17
C ARG A 19 8.18 5.92 0.13
N LEU A 20 7.29 5.94 1.14
CA LEU A 20 6.59 7.15 1.53
C LEU A 20 7.31 7.93 2.64
N GLY A 21 8.44 7.41 3.12
CA GLY A 21 9.25 8.10 4.11
C GLY A 21 8.66 8.15 5.51
N VAL A 22 7.82 7.18 5.86
CA VAL A 22 7.28 7.10 7.22
C VAL A 22 8.11 6.13 8.06
N ALA A 23 8.17 6.41 9.34
CA ALA A 23 9.10 5.73 10.24
C ALA A 23 8.74 4.28 10.52
N ARG A 24 7.45 3.94 10.53
CA ARG A 24 7.00 2.62 10.96
C ARG A 24 5.97 2.02 10.01
N PRO A 25 6.10 0.72 9.68
CA PRO A 25 5.11 0.04 8.83
C PRO A 25 3.70 0.04 9.41
N GLN A 26 3.58 0.10 10.73
CA GLN A 26 2.28 0.17 11.40
C GLN A 26 1.41 1.32 10.92
N VAL A 27 2.03 2.42 10.49
CA VAL A 27 1.32 3.58 9.99
C VAL A 27 0.47 3.21 8.78
N VAL A 28 0.95 2.31 7.94
CA VAL A 28 0.21 1.84 6.77
C VAL A 28 -1.09 1.16 7.18
N HIS A 29 -1.04 0.33 8.22
CA HIS A 29 -2.22 -0.36 8.72
C HIS A 29 -3.20 0.63 9.36
N GLU A 30 -2.68 1.67 10.00
CA GLU A 30 -3.52 2.73 10.57
C GLU A 30 -4.24 3.50 9.47
N TRP A 31 -3.54 3.81 8.38
CA TRP A 31 -4.16 4.47 7.23
C TRP A 31 -5.30 3.62 6.68
N ARG A 32 -5.08 2.31 6.59
CA ARG A 32 -6.10 1.39 6.08
C ARG A 32 -7.37 1.43 6.94
N LYS A 33 -7.20 1.58 8.24
CA LYS A 33 -8.35 1.66 9.16
C LYS A 33 -9.04 3.02 9.11
N ARG A 34 -8.27 4.11 8.99
CA ARG A 34 -8.80 5.47 9.07
C ARG A 34 -9.37 5.98 7.77
N HIS A 35 -8.82 5.53 6.65
CA HIS A 35 -9.17 6.09 5.34
C HIS A 35 -9.91 5.05 4.52
N ALA A 36 -11.21 5.29 4.31
CA ALA A 36 -12.04 4.36 3.54
C ALA A 36 -11.57 4.24 2.09
N ASP A 37 -10.90 5.26 1.58
CA ASP A 37 -10.39 5.29 0.22
C ASP A 37 -9.00 4.65 0.07
N PHE A 38 -8.40 4.17 1.17
CA PHE A 38 -7.12 3.50 1.10
C PHE A 38 -7.26 2.23 0.24
N PRO A 39 -6.30 1.98 -0.67
CA PRO A 39 -6.41 0.85 -1.59
C PRO A 39 -6.48 -0.50 -0.88
N GLU A 40 -7.26 -1.41 -1.46
CA GLU A 40 -7.33 -2.77 -0.95
C GLU A 40 -6.09 -3.56 -1.35
N PRO A 41 -5.62 -4.48 -0.51
CA PRO A 41 -4.50 -5.33 -0.90
C PRO A 41 -4.90 -6.23 -2.06
N VAL A 42 -3.94 -6.51 -2.94
CA VAL A 42 -4.16 -7.38 -4.08
C VAL A 42 -3.93 -8.85 -3.73
N ALA A 43 -3.27 -9.12 -2.61
CA ALA A 43 -3.00 -10.49 -2.16
C ALA A 43 -2.73 -10.51 -0.67
N THR A 44 -2.89 -11.71 -0.09
CA THR A 44 -2.52 -11.95 1.31
C THR A 44 -1.63 -13.18 1.32
N LEU A 45 -0.42 -13.06 1.86
CA LEU A 45 0.50 -14.16 2.01
C LEU A 45 0.65 -14.45 3.50
N LYS A 46 0.02 -15.52 3.95
CA LYS A 46 -0.08 -15.84 5.38
C LYS A 46 -0.70 -14.65 6.12
N THR A 47 0.09 -13.94 6.92
CA THR A 47 -0.38 -12.77 7.65
C THR A 47 0.03 -11.45 6.99
N ALA A 48 0.75 -11.52 5.86
CA ALA A 48 1.27 -10.33 5.19
C ALA A 48 0.32 -9.87 4.09
N LEU A 49 -0.06 -8.62 4.12
CA LEU A 49 -0.86 -8.00 3.08
C LEU A 49 0.07 -7.44 2.01
N ILE A 50 -0.31 -7.63 0.75
CA ILE A 50 0.46 -7.17 -0.39
C ILE A 50 -0.39 -6.23 -1.23
N TRP A 51 0.15 -5.08 -1.56
CA TRP A 51 -0.54 -4.07 -2.37
C TRP A 51 0.16 -3.86 -3.71
N ASP A 52 -0.57 -3.28 -4.64
CA ASP A 52 0.00 -2.73 -5.87
C ASP A 52 0.50 -1.32 -5.55
N TRP A 53 1.81 -1.10 -5.71
CA TRP A 53 2.42 0.19 -5.42
C TRP A 53 1.76 1.34 -6.19
N ARG A 54 1.33 1.10 -7.42
CA ARG A 54 0.69 2.15 -8.23
C ARG A 54 -0.59 2.66 -7.59
N ASP A 55 -1.35 1.77 -6.96
CA ASP A 55 -2.57 2.15 -6.24
C ASP A 55 -2.22 2.99 -5.00
N ILE A 56 -1.19 2.57 -4.27
CA ILE A 56 -0.73 3.28 -3.07
C ILE A 56 -0.19 4.66 -3.46
N GLU A 57 0.60 4.72 -4.51
CA GLU A 57 1.18 5.97 -4.97
C GLU A 57 0.10 6.97 -5.37
N ARG A 58 -0.91 6.50 -6.08
CA ARG A 58 -2.04 7.33 -6.47
C ARG A 58 -2.78 7.87 -5.25
N TRP A 59 -3.06 6.99 -4.30
CA TRP A 59 -3.73 7.38 -3.06
C TRP A 59 -2.91 8.40 -2.29
N ALA A 60 -1.61 8.19 -2.17
CA ALA A 60 -0.73 9.08 -1.45
C ALA A 60 -0.66 10.46 -2.11
N ARG A 61 -0.63 10.47 -3.43
CA ARG A 61 -0.61 11.72 -4.20
C ARG A 61 -1.92 12.47 -4.05
N ASP A 62 -3.04 11.75 -4.17
CA ASP A 62 -4.37 12.36 -4.08
C ASP A 62 -4.65 12.90 -2.67
N SER A 63 -4.07 12.29 -1.66
CA SER A 63 -4.25 12.72 -0.27
C SER A 63 -3.20 13.72 0.19
N GLY A 64 -2.29 14.12 -0.69
CA GLY A 64 -1.29 15.15 -0.38
C GLY A 64 -0.10 14.65 0.42
N ARG A 65 0.15 13.34 0.46
CA ARG A 65 1.28 12.79 1.20
C ARG A 65 2.58 12.78 0.39
N ILE A 66 2.46 12.86 -0.91
CA ILE A 66 3.61 12.98 -1.81
C ILE A 66 3.29 13.95 -2.94
#